data_245f73a26d1bd3d261d3b2d5589837e1
#
_entry.id   245f73a26d1bd3d261d3b2d5589837e1
#
_cell.length_a   1.000
_cell.length_b   1.000
_cell.length_c   1.000
_cell.angle_alpha   90.00
_cell.angle_beta   90.00
_cell.angle_gamma   90.00
#
_symmetry.space_group_name_H-M   'P 1'
#
loop_
_entity.id
_entity.type
_entity.pdbx_description
1 polymer ?
#
loop_
_entity_poly.entity_id
_entity_poly.type
_entity_poly.pdbx_seq_one_letter_code
_entity_poly.pdbx_strand_id
1 'polypeptide(L)'
;PGNTYGYMSGTSMAAPMVSGAAAMIYSYFDGIGVADVKEILMSTVTPMESLKDVTVSGGMLNVGAALSYDISSLSRRGFQNGGTRPANGTAPYLEMQTSNRNGGMYLTVRVLDIDGDLDKLFYAKGEHTAEEFASGTVEGTAFTVNDKDMAAFQITEKGTYTFYAVDKNGNGAVKIAKFVSESDGPGAFQ
;
A
#
# COMPACT_ATOMS: atom_id res chain seq x y z
N PRO A 1 23.18 -18.02 21.47
CA PRO A 1 22.71 -18.70 22.66
C PRO A 1 23.08 -17.84 23.89
N GLY A 2 22.09 -17.40 24.64
CA GLY A 2 22.20 -16.47 25.75
C GLY A 2 21.77 -15.06 25.37
N ASN A 3 20.94 -14.40 26.21
CA ASN A 3 20.48 -13.02 26.03
C ASN A 3 21.64 -12.05 26.28
N THR A 4 22.55 -11.92 25.31
CA THR A 4 23.68 -11.01 25.38
C THR A 4 23.63 -10.00 24.22
N TYR A 5 24.06 -8.79 24.49
CA TYR A 5 24.26 -7.75 23.49
C TYR A 5 25.69 -7.81 22.96
N GLY A 6 25.87 -7.56 21.67
CA GLY A 6 27.18 -7.50 21.02
C GLY A 6 27.25 -6.40 19.98
N TYR A 7 28.44 -5.94 19.68
CA TYR A 7 28.68 -4.99 18.60
C TYR A 7 28.67 -5.72 17.26
N MET A 8 27.87 -5.21 16.31
CA MET A 8 27.81 -5.72 14.93
C MET A 8 27.93 -4.56 13.96
N SER A 9 28.65 -4.78 12.85
CA SER A 9 28.78 -3.82 11.77
C SER A 9 28.21 -4.41 10.48
N GLY A 10 27.48 -3.63 9.72
CA GLY A 10 26.94 -4.02 8.43
C GLY A 10 25.74 -3.18 8.02
N THR A 11 25.39 -3.25 6.75
CA THR A 11 24.22 -2.56 6.18
C THR A 11 22.92 -2.99 6.85
N SER A 12 22.84 -4.24 7.34
CA SER A 12 21.70 -4.75 8.11
C SER A 12 21.48 -4.01 9.43
N MET A 13 22.54 -3.45 10.03
CA MET A 13 22.46 -2.64 11.25
C MET A 13 22.12 -1.18 10.93
N ALA A 14 22.42 -0.71 9.72
CA ALA A 14 22.05 0.62 9.24
C ALA A 14 20.58 0.69 8.78
N ALA A 15 20.02 -0.39 8.24
CA ALA A 15 18.65 -0.40 7.70
C ALA A 15 17.58 0.01 8.74
N PRO A 16 17.56 -0.47 10.00
CA PRO A 16 16.59 -0.03 10.99
C PRO A 16 16.70 1.45 11.35
N MET A 17 17.85 2.08 11.21
CA MET A 17 18.03 3.53 11.41
C MET A 17 17.27 4.31 10.33
N VAL A 18 17.35 3.85 9.08
CA VAL A 18 16.59 4.45 7.95
C VAL A 18 15.08 4.23 8.14
N SER A 19 14.68 3.04 8.59
CA SER A 19 13.26 2.74 8.89
C SER A 19 12.72 3.62 10.01
N GLY A 20 13.51 3.85 11.05
CA GLY A 20 13.15 4.78 12.14
C GLY A 20 13.00 6.22 11.65
N ALA A 21 13.93 6.68 10.80
CA ALA A 21 13.85 8.00 10.18
C ALA A 21 12.60 8.14 9.29
N ALA A 22 12.28 7.12 8.50
CA ALA A 22 11.08 7.11 7.67
C ALA A 22 9.81 7.22 8.53
N ALA A 23 9.73 6.48 9.65
CA ALA A 23 8.61 6.58 10.59
C ALA A 23 8.48 7.98 11.20
N MET A 24 9.60 8.63 11.55
CA MET A 24 9.61 10.01 12.05
C MET A 24 9.11 11.00 11.00
N ILE A 25 9.54 10.85 9.75
CA ILE A 25 9.10 11.69 8.62
C ILE A 25 7.59 11.55 8.41
N TYR A 26 7.06 10.31 8.39
CA TYR A 26 5.63 10.07 8.30
C TYR A 26 4.82 10.65 9.46
N SER A 27 5.39 10.64 10.66
CA SER A 27 4.74 11.20 11.85
C SER A 27 4.76 12.74 11.87
N TYR A 28 5.72 13.35 11.20
CA TYR A 28 5.95 14.79 11.25
C TYR A 28 5.25 15.56 10.13
N PHE A 29 5.21 14.98 8.93
CA PHE A 29 4.59 15.60 7.77
C PHE A 29 3.26 14.93 7.43
N ASP A 30 2.18 15.69 7.39
CA ASP A 30 0.88 15.21 6.97
C ASP A 30 0.78 15.05 5.46
N GLY A 31 0.10 14.00 5.01
CA GLY A 31 -0.27 13.80 3.61
C GLY A 31 0.88 13.45 2.66
N ILE A 32 2.01 12.97 3.18
CA ILE A 32 3.14 12.50 2.35
C ILE A 32 3.03 10.99 2.07
N GLY A 33 3.48 10.60 0.88
CA GLY A 33 3.52 9.19 0.44
C GLY A 33 4.90 8.54 0.58
N VAL A 34 4.97 7.25 0.25
CA VAL A 34 6.24 6.47 0.29
C VAL A 34 7.32 7.08 -0.60
N ALA A 35 6.94 7.59 -1.78
CA ALA A 35 7.87 8.22 -2.71
C ALA A 35 8.43 9.53 -2.14
N ASP A 36 7.59 10.31 -1.45
CA ASP A 36 7.98 11.56 -0.80
C ASP A 36 8.98 11.30 0.33
N VAL A 37 8.70 10.29 1.18
CA VAL A 37 9.63 9.88 2.24
C VAL A 37 10.97 9.43 1.65
N LYS A 38 10.96 8.66 0.56
CA LYS A 38 12.18 8.26 -0.13
C LYS A 38 12.93 9.49 -0.69
N GLU A 39 12.23 10.43 -1.32
CA GLU A 39 12.82 11.65 -1.87
C GLU A 39 13.45 12.50 -0.75
N ILE A 40 12.74 12.72 0.36
CA ILE A 40 13.24 13.42 1.53
C ILE A 40 14.51 12.75 2.06
N LEU A 41 14.48 11.44 2.31
CA LEU A 41 15.62 10.70 2.84
C LEU A 41 16.85 10.77 1.92
N MET A 42 16.64 10.68 0.60
CA MET A 42 17.72 10.67 -0.38
C MET A 42 18.32 12.06 -0.62
N SER A 43 17.52 13.11 -0.59
CA SER A 43 17.95 14.48 -0.88
C SER A 43 18.54 15.21 0.32
N THR A 44 18.28 14.73 1.54
CA THR A 44 18.71 15.39 2.79
C THR A 44 19.92 14.74 3.46
N VAL A 45 20.57 13.78 2.80
CA VAL A 45 21.77 13.14 3.34
C VAL A 45 22.89 14.16 3.59
N THR A 46 23.73 13.91 4.59
CA THR A 46 25.00 14.59 4.73
C THR A 46 26.00 13.95 3.77
N PRO A 47 26.45 14.64 2.72
CA PRO A 47 27.39 14.08 1.75
C PRO A 47 28.69 13.62 2.42
N MET A 48 29.19 12.45 2.02
CA MET A 48 30.46 11.90 2.52
C MET A 48 31.27 11.37 1.35
N GLU A 49 32.51 11.80 1.24
CA GLU A 49 33.42 11.38 0.14
C GLU A 49 33.59 9.85 0.11
N SER A 50 33.62 9.20 1.29
CA SER A 50 33.72 7.74 1.41
C SER A 50 32.46 6.98 0.92
N LEU A 51 31.34 7.65 0.72
CA LEU A 51 30.07 7.06 0.29
C LEU A 51 29.66 7.46 -1.13
N LYS A 52 30.36 8.41 -1.74
CA LYS A 52 30.02 9.04 -3.02
C LYS A 52 29.79 8.04 -4.15
N ASP A 53 30.63 7.02 -4.26
CA ASP A 53 30.54 6.00 -5.31
C ASP A 53 30.08 4.62 -4.77
N VAL A 54 29.69 4.55 -3.49
CA VAL A 54 29.34 3.32 -2.79
C VAL A 54 27.82 3.22 -2.55
N THR A 55 27.17 4.36 -2.35
CA THR A 55 25.72 4.43 -2.13
C THR A 55 25.04 5.36 -3.13
N VAL A 56 23.78 5.08 -3.45
CA VAL A 56 23.01 5.90 -4.41
C VAL A 56 22.87 7.35 -3.92
N SER A 57 22.74 7.57 -2.60
CA SER A 57 22.64 8.91 -2.00
C SER A 57 23.98 9.62 -1.85
N GLY A 58 25.10 8.89 -1.87
CA GLY A 58 26.44 9.46 -1.67
C GLY A 58 26.68 10.06 -0.28
N GLY A 59 25.83 9.73 0.72
CA GLY A 59 25.90 10.38 2.02
C GLY A 59 25.30 9.58 3.17
N MET A 60 25.44 10.13 4.36
CA MET A 60 24.94 9.59 5.61
C MET A 60 23.54 10.15 5.91
N LEU A 61 22.67 9.30 6.47
CA LEU A 61 21.35 9.70 6.93
C LEU A 61 21.39 10.94 7.85
N ASN A 62 20.57 11.94 7.56
CA ASN A 62 20.44 13.16 8.35
C ASN A 62 18.96 13.43 8.67
N VAL A 63 18.51 12.94 9.82
CA VAL A 63 17.10 13.07 10.26
C VAL A 63 16.73 14.54 10.53
N GLY A 64 17.67 15.35 11.05
CA GLY A 64 17.44 16.77 11.28
C GLY A 64 17.14 17.52 9.98
N ALA A 65 17.96 17.31 8.95
CA ALA A 65 17.73 17.89 7.63
C ALA A 65 16.43 17.35 7.00
N ALA A 66 16.12 16.07 7.20
CA ALA A 66 14.89 15.46 6.69
C ALA A 66 13.64 16.10 7.31
N LEU A 67 13.62 16.34 8.62
CA LEU A 67 12.49 16.98 9.30
C LEU A 67 12.40 18.50 9.04
N SER A 68 13.46 19.10 8.51
CA SER A 68 13.48 20.53 8.11
C SER A 68 13.22 20.69 6.60
N TYR A 69 12.88 19.61 5.90
CA TYR A 69 12.65 19.64 4.45
C TYR A 69 11.41 20.47 4.10
N ASP A 70 11.53 21.29 3.07
CA ASP A 70 10.37 22.01 2.52
C ASP A 70 9.55 21.06 1.63
N ILE A 71 8.47 20.50 2.20
CA ILE A 71 7.58 19.58 1.47
C ILE A 71 6.86 20.22 0.26
N SER A 72 6.85 21.57 0.17
CA SER A 72 6.31 22.26 -1.01
C SER A 72 7.21 22.07 -2.24
N SER A 73 8.47 21.74 -2.03
CA SER A 73 9.46 21.48 -3.07
C SER A 73 9.48 20.04 -3.56
N LEU A 74 8.74 19.13 -2.88
CA LEU A 74 8.60 17.75 -3.35
C LEU A 74 8.10 17.76 -4.78
N SER A 75 8.83 17.09 -5.65
CA SER A 75 8.39 16.86 -7.01
C SER A 75 7.20 15.90 -6.96
N ARG A 76 6.03 16.46 -6.74
CA ARG A 76 4.77 15.75 -6.61
C ARG A 76 4.40 15.10 -7.93
N ARG A 77 5.17 14.09 -8.30
CA ARG A 77 4.80 13.20 -9.37
C ARG A 77 3.66 12.35 -8.86
N GLY A 78 2.50 12.56 -9.46
CA GLY A 78 1.23 11.99 -9.05
C GLY A 78 1.28 10.57 -8.55
N PHE A 79 0.42 10.23 -7.64
CA PHE A 79 0.35 8.97 -6.88
C PHE A 79 0.18 7.70 -7.74
N GLN A 80 0.23 7.80 -9.04
CA GLN A 80 0.52 6.63 -9.89
C GLN A 80 1.93 6.10 -9.65
N ASN A 81 2.80 6.94 -9.06
CA ASN A 81 4.16 6.62 -8.61
C ASN A 81 4.65 7.73 -7.67
N GLY A 82 3.85 8.19 -6.71
CA GLY A 82 4.17 9.25 -5.76
C GLY A 82 3.71 10.64 -6.21
N GLY A 83 2.48 10.82 -6.59
CA GLY A 83 1.95 12.13 -6.98
C GLY A 83 0.99 12.71 -5.97
N THR A 84 0.78 14.01 -6.08
CA THR A 84 -0.16 14.80 -5.30
C THR A 84 -1.37 13.97 -4.89
N ARG A 85 -1.68 13.97 -3.59
CA ARG A 85 -3.04 13.65 -3.15
C ARG A 85 -3.95 14.47 -4.06
N PRO A 86 -4.81 13.84 -4.86
CA PRO A 86 -5.76 14.59 -5.69
C PRO A 86 -6.53 15.53 -4.76
N ALA A 87 -6.90 16.70 -5.23
CA ALA A 87 -7.75 17.62 -4.46
C ALA A 87 -9.04 16.94 -3.95
N ASN A 88 -9.42 15.82 -4.57
CA ASN A 88 -10.60 15.00 -4.29
C ASN A 88 -10.29 13.71 -3.52
N GLY A 89 -9.12 13.57 -2.87
CA GLY A 89 -8.75 12.37 -2.14
C GLY A 89 -8.06 11.29 -3.00
N THR A 90 -7.76 10.17 -2.39
CA THR A 90 -7.09 9.01 -3.02
C THR A 90 -8.04 7.83 -3.04
N ALA A 91 -8.17 7.16 -4.17
CA ALA A 91 -9.00 5.95 -4.25
C ALA A 91 -8.56 4.91 -3.21
N PRO A 92 -9.50 4.19 -2.58
CA PRO A 92 -9.21 3.11 -1.65
C PRO A 92 -8.33 2.04 -2.31
N TYR A 93 -7.44 1.42 -1.53
CA TYR A 93 -6.59 0.33 -1.99
C TYR A 93 -7.11 -1.01 -1.48
N LEU A 94 -7.19 -2.00 -2.38
CA LEU A 94 -7.69 -3.34 -2.11
C LEU A 94 -6.51 -4.34 -2.05
N GLU A 95 -6.33 -5.00 -0.92
CA GLU A 95 -5.43 -6.16 -0.77
C GLU A 95 -6.26 -7.44 -0.71
N MET A 96 -5.74 -8.52 -1.29
CA MET A 96 -6.41 -9.81 -1.30
C MET A 96 -5.47 -10.93 -0.88
N GLN A 97 -5.97 -11.83 -0.03
CA GLN A 97 -5.25 -13.01 0.42
C GLN A 97 -6.19 -14.21 0.46
N THR A 98 -5.74 -15.33 -0.10
CA THR A 98 -6.47 -16.61 0.03
C THR A 98 -5.93 -17.43 1.18
N SER A 99 -6.81 -18.22 1.78
CA SER A 99 -6.46 -19.19 2.81
C SER A 99 -7.37 -20.41 2.73
N ASN A 100 -6.81 -21.58 3.02
CA ASN A 100 -7.59 -22.81 3.20
C ASN A 100 -7.85 -23.03 4.68
N ARG A 101 -9.13 -23.12 5.07
CA ARG A 101 -9.57 -23.37 6.44
C ARG A 101 -10.69 -24.41 6.44
N ASN A 102 -10.59 -25.44 7.30
CA ASN A 102 -11.65 -26.46 7.47
C ASN A 102 -12.14 -27.09 6.15
N GLY A 103 -11.22 -27.32 5.20
CA GLY A 103 -11.56 -27.90 3.89
C GLY A 103 -12.23 -26.94 2.90
N GLY A 104 -12.34 -25.65 3.22
CA GLY A 104 -12.86 -24.60 2.33
C GLY A 104 -11.80 -23.56 1.99
N MET A 105 -11.91 -23.00 0.78
CA MET A 105 -11.10 -21.87 0.34
C MET A 105 -11.79 -20.56 0.75
N TYR A 106 -11.02 -19.65 1.33
CA TYR A 106 -11.50 -18.31 1.71
C TYR A 106 -10.64 -17.24 1.05
N LEU A 107 -11.30 -16.19 0.57
CA LEU A 107 -10.67 -14.94 0.16
C LEU A 107 -10.87 -13.92 1.27
N THR A 108 -9.78 -13.34 1.77
CA THR A 108 -9.83 -12.16 2.63
C THR A 108 -9.51 -10.95 1.76
N VAL A 109 -10.40 -9.98 1.78
CA VAL A 109 -10.22 -8.67 1.14
C VAL A 109 -9.99 -7.66 2.24
N ARG A 110 -8.88 -6.95 2.19
CA ARG A 110 -8.59 -5.81 3.06
C ARG A 110 -8.73 -4.54 2.24
N VAL A 111 -9.43 -3.56 2.79
CA VAL A 111 -9.64 -2.26 2.16
C VAL A 111 -8.88 -1.21 2.95
N LEU A 112 -7.89 -0.58 2.32
CA LEU A 112 -7.10 0.47 2.93
C LEU A 112 -7.54 1.81 2.33
N ASP A 113 -8.12 2.64 3.17
CA ASP A 113 -8.53 3.99 2.82
C ASP A 113 -7.73 4.98 3.69
N ILE A 114 -6.77 5.66 3.05
CA ILE A 114 -5.85 6.58 3.74
C ILE A 114 -6.56 7.87 4.17
N ASP A 115 -7.62 8.24 3.44
CA ASP A 115 -8.32 9.49 3.65
C ASP A 115 -9.43 9.39 4.69
N GLY A 116 -9.84 8.15 5.03
CA GLY A 116 -10.88 7.87 6.00
C GLY A 116 -12.28 8.25 5.50
N ASP A 117 -12.47 8.33 4.20
CA ASP A 117 -13.72 8.74 3.56
C ASP A 117 -14.35 7.64 2.68
N LEU A 118 -14.02 6.38 2.95
CA LEU A 118 -14.64 5.21 2.31
C LEU A 118 -16.16 5.33 2.34
N ASP A 119 -16.81 5.10 1.18
CA ASP A 119 -18.27 5.19 1.04
C ASP A 119 -18.88 3.82 0.81
N LYS A 120 -18.51 3.11 -0.26
CA LYS A 120 -19.16 1.87 -0.67
C LYS A 120 -18.19 0.81 -1.11
N LEU A 121 -18.60 -0.45 -0.88
CA LEU A 121 -17.87 -1.65 -1.26
C LEU A 121 -18.81 -2.61 -1.98
N PHE A 122 -18.41 -3.08 -3.15
CA PHE A 122 -19.16 -4.04 -3.95
C PHE A 122 -18.25 -5.14 -4.50
N TYR A 123 -18.85 -6.28 -4.81
CA TYR A 123 -18.20 -7.28 -5.68
C TYR A 123 -19.17 -7.78 -6.72
N ALA A 124 -18.66 -8.20 -7.87
CA ALA A 124 -19.42 -8.82 -8.95
C ALA A 124 -18.64 -9.97 -9.58
N LYS A 125 -19.35 -10.94 -10.17
CA LYS A 125 -18.76 -12.03 -10.96
C LYS A 125 -18.38 -11.48 -12.34
N GLY A 126 -17.17 -11.78 -12.80
CA GLY A 126 -16.61 -11.28 -14.05
C GLY A 126 -15.43 -10.33 -13.83
N GLU A 127 -14.86 -9.87 -14.93
CA GLU A 127 -13.85 -8.79 -14.94
C GLU A 127 -14.56 -7.49 -15.29
N HIS A 128 -14.47 -6.51 -14.40
CA HIS A 128 -15.14 -5.22 -14.52
C HIS A 128 -14.21 -4.07 -14.17
N THR A 129 -14.46 -2.90 -14.75
CA THR A 129 -13.74 -1.67 -14.47
C THR A 129 -14.43 -0.86 -13.36
N ALA A 130 -13.70 0.11 -12.80
CA ALA A 130 -14.27 1.03 -11.81
C ALA A 130 -15.38 1.89 -12.42
N GLU A 131 -15.25 2.26 -13.70
CA GLU A 131 -16.24 3.06 -14.44
C GLU A 131 -17.57 2.30 -14.64
N GLU A 132 -17.50 0.98 -14.87
CA GLU A 132 -18.71 0.16 -15.01
C GLU A 132 -19.52 0.10 -13.70
N PHE A 133 -18.84 0.01 -12.55
CA PHE A 133 -19.49 0.12 -11.25
C PHE A 133 -20.02 1.53 -10.99
N ALA A 134 -19.23 2.56 -11.27
CA ALA A 134 -19.60 3.96 -11.03
C ALA A 134 -20.80 4.40 -11.90
N SER A 135 -20.88 3.91 -13.13
CA SER A 135 -21.99 4.19 -14.05
C SER A 135 -23.25 3.37 -13.77
N GLY A 136 -23.15 2.34 -12.91
CA GLY A 136 -24.25 1.40 -12.66
C GLY A 136 -24.47 0.38 -13.79
N THR A 137 -23.52 0.26 -14.74
CA THR A 137 -23.55 -0.77 -15.80
C THR A 137 -23.41 -2.16 -15.21
N VAL A 138 -22.69 -2.28 -14.09
CA VAL A 138 -22.55 -3.51 -13.31
C VAL A 138 -23.25 -3.33 -11.97
N GLU A 139 -24.24 -4.21 -11.71
CA GLU A 139 -24.87 -4.31 -10.40
C GLU A 139 -24.02 -5.21 -9.50
N GLY A 140 -23.31 -4.59 -8.55
CA GLY A 140 -22.48 -5.31 -7.59
C GLY A 140 -23.26 -5.71 -6.34
N THR A 141 -22.84 -6.81 -5.71
CA THR A 141 -23.30 -7.18 -4.36
C THR A 141 -22.52 -6.37 -3.34
N ALA A 142 -23.22 -5.60 -2.51
CA ALA A 142 -22.59 -4.81 -1.46
C ALA A 142 -22.00 -5.70 -0.35
N PHE A 143 -20.87 -5.29 0.23
CA PHE A 143 -20.28 -5.92 1.40
C PHE A 143 -19.73 -4.87 2.37
N THR A 144 -19.40 -5.30 3.58
CA THR A 144 -18.82 -4.45 4.61
C THR A 144 -17.54 -5.08 5.14
N VAL A 145 -16.65 -4.24 5.68
CA VAL A 145 -15.45 -4.67 6.39
C VAL A 145 -15.65 -4.60 7.91
N ASN A 146 -14.86 -5.37 8.64
CA ASN A 146 -14.83 -5.34 10.10
C ASN A 146 -13.96 -4.17 10.61
N ASP A 147 -13.74 -4.11 11.93
CA ASP A 147 -12.90 -3.13 12.63
C ASP A 147 -11.41 -3.17 12.29
N LYS A 148 -10.98 -4.14 11.47
CA LYS A 148 -9.62 -4.28 10.92
C LYS A 148 -9.58 -4.05 9.40
N ASP A 149 -10.62 -3.42 8.86
CA ASP A 149 -10.78 -3.15 7.43
C ASP A 149 -10.78 -4.40 6.54
N MET A 150 -11.25 -5.54 7.07
CA MET A 150 -11.24 -6.83 6.37
C MET A 150 -12.64 -7.42 6.22
N ALA A 151 -12.88 -8.03 5.05
CA ALA A 151 -14.00 -8.92 4.77
C ALA A 151 -13.49 -10.30 4.35
N ALA A 152 -14.18 -11.38 4.77
CA ALA A 152 -13.83 -12.74 4.40
C ALA A 152 -14.99 -13.39 3.63
N PHE A 153 -14.67 -13.98 2.49
CA PHE A 153 -15.60 -14.66 1.60
C PHE A 153 -15.23 -16.13 1.49
N GLN A 154 -16.18 -17.02 1.72
CA GLN A 154 -15.98 -18.42 1.37
C GLN A 154 -16.17 -18.59 -0.14
N ILE A 155 -15.19 -19.15 -0.82
CA ILE A 155 -15.24 -19.38 -2.27
C ILE A 155 -15.86 -20.75 -2.50
N THR A 156 -17.12 -20.74 -2.95
CA THR A 156 -17.90 -21.93 -3.25
C THR A 156 -17.98 -22.22 -4.75
N GLU A 157 -17.72 -21.21 -5.58
CA GLU A 157 -17.78 -21.32 -7.03
C GLU A 157 -16.47 -20.84 -7.66
N LYS A 158 -16.04 -21.55 -8.70
CA LYS A 158 -14.93 -21.13 -9.56
C LYS A 158 -15.36 -19.95 -10.43
N GLY A 159 -14.42 -19.12 -10.77
CA GLY A 159 -14.66 -17.97 -11.65
C GLY A 159 -13.78 -16.78 -11.33
N THR A 160 -14.03 -15.73 -12.06
CA THR A 160 -13.42 -14.41 -11.83
C THR A 160 -14.39 -13.54 -11.07
N TYR A 161 -13.89 -12.79 -10.13
CA TYR A 161 -14.65 -11.82 -9.32
C TYR A 161 -13.90 -10.50 -9.28
N THR A 162 -14.61 -9.40 -9.46
CA THR A 162 -14.08 -8.06 -9.29
C THR A 162 -14.62 -7.46 -8.01
N PHE A 163 -13.73 -6.97 -7.17
CA PHE A 163 -14.04 -6.21 -5.96
C PHE A 163 -13.81 -4.74 -6.24
N TYR A 164 -14.75 -3.91 -5.83
CA TYR A 164 -14.76 -2.46 -6.03
C TYR A 164 -14.91 -1.74 -4.71
N ALA A 165 -14.10 -0.73 -4.51
CA ALA A 165 -14.18 0.20 -3.40
C ALA A 165 -14.23 1.62 -3.93
N VAL A 166 -15.05 2.48 -3.33
CA VAL A 166 -15.17 3.89 -3.70
C VAL A 166 -15.27 4.76 -2.46
N ASP A 167 -14.61 5.91 -2.51
CA ASP A 167 -14.68 6.95 -1.47
C ASP A 167 -15.88 7.90 -1.69
N LYS A 168 -16.10 8.81 -0.74
CA LYS A 168 -17.18 9.82 -0.80
C LYS A 168 -16.99 10.86 -1.92
N ASN A 169 -15.79 10.96 -2.47
CA ASN A 169 -15.46 11.87 -3.55
C ASN A 169 -15.63 11.22 -4.94
N GLY A 170 -15.99 9.92 -4.97
CA GLY A 170 -16.18 9.15 -6.20
C GLY A 170 -14.90 8.53 -6.77
N ASN A 171 -13.78 8.55 -6.02
CA ASN A 171 -12.58 7.85 -6.47
C ASN A 171 -12.75 6.35 -6.22
N GLY A 172 -12.84 5.58 -7.30
CA GLY A 172 -13.06 4.15 -7.27
C GLY A 172 -11.82 3.34 -7.64
N ALA A 173 -11.63 2.20 -6.98
CA ALA A 173 -10.60 1.23 -7.30
C ALA A 173 -11.19 -0.17 -7.43
N VAL A 174 -10.63 -0.98 -8.31
CA VAL A 174 -10.99 -2.39 -8.48
C VAL A 174 -9.82 -3.32 -8.25
N LYS A 175 -10.13 -4.52 -7.78
CA LYS A 175 -9.19 -5.64 -7.70
C LYS A 175 -9.87 -6.91 -8.16
N ILE A 176 -9.18 -7.68 -9.02
CA ILE A 176 -9.71 -8.91 -9.62
C ILE A 176 -9.11 -10.13 -8.92
N ALA A 177 -9.98 -11.08 -8.54
CA ALA A 177 -9.62 -12.38 -8.02
C ALA A 177 -10.05 -13.48 -9.01
N LYS A 178 -9.12 -14.37 -9.39
CA LYS A 178 -9.39 -15.49 -10.30
C LYS A 178 -9.25 -16.82 -9.56
N PHE A 179 -10.29 -17.65 -9.60
CA PHE A 179 -10.34 -18.98 -8.98
C PHE A 179 -10.53 -20.03 -10.08
N VAL A 180 -9.44 -20.59 -10.61
CA VAL A 180 -9.49 -21.39 -11.84
C VAL A 180 -9.46 -22.91 -11.60
N SER A 181 -8.79 -23.42 -10.55
CA SER A 181 -8.71 -24.87 -10.29
C SER A 181 -8.20 -25.21 -8.90
N GLU A 182 -8.54 -26.41 -8.38
CA GLU A 182 -7.93 -26.96 -7.16
C GLU A 182 -6.46 -27.38 -7.33
N SER A 183 -5.99 -27.50 -8.58
CA SER A 183 -4.61 -27.85 -8.90
C SER A 183 -3.65 -26.64 -8.90
N ASP A 184 -4.20 -25.43 -8.94
CA ASP A 184 -3.41 -24.21 -8.86
C ASP A 184 -3.22 -23.86 -7.40
N GLY A 185 -2.09 -24.31 -6.84
CA GLY A 185 -1.75 -24.10 -5.43
C GLY A 185 -1.79 -22.62 -5.01
N PRO A 186 -1.66 -22.32 -3.71
CA PRO A 186 -1.74 -20.95 -3.18
C PRO A 186 -0.61 -20.09 -3.74
N GLY A 187 -0.89 -19.36 -4.82
CA GLY A 187 0.09 -18.51 -5.51
C GLY A 187 -0.31 -18.04 -6.89
N ALA A 188 -1.38 -18.57 -7.49
CA ALA A 188 -1.85 -18.15 -8.81
C ALA A 188 -2.69 -16.87 -8.75
N PHE A 189 -2.08 -15.75 -8.32
CA PHE A 189 -2.61 -14.42 -8.51
C PHE A 189 -1.71 -13.66 -9.49
N GLN A 190 -2.26 -13.32 -10.64
CA GLN A 190 -1.70 -12.33 -11.54
C GLN A 190 -2.38 -10.98 -11.31
#